data_ba247eee1411e18ce21cdf28a2db233e
#
_entry.id   ba247eee1411e18ce21cdf28a2db233e
#
_cell.length_a   1.000
_cell.length_b   1.000
_cell.length_c   1.000
_cell.angle_alpha   90.00
_cell.angle_beta   90.00
_cell.angle_gamma   90.00
#
_symmetry.space_group_name_H-M   'P 1'
#
loop_
_entity.id
_entity.type
_entity.pdbx_description
1 polymer ?
#
loop_
_entity_poly.entity_id
_entity_poly.type
_entity_poly.pdbx_seq_one_letter_code
_entity_poly.pdbx_strand_id
1 'polypeptide(L)'
;MCSCMEYDKMKEEVNVPLLEKDTCIENIEQTEGYEMKYAVSSCLLGVNCKYNGGNNASPELIEYLKEHEVLQVCPEVLGGLPVPRACAELSGDNIMNTEGEDVTAQFERGAALALAQIREFQPDLVILQPRSPSCGKGIIYDGGFHNQLVEGNGILVRLLLHEGIPVMTCGEFLEEVKRLSTKG
;
A
#
# COMPACT_ATOMS: atom_id res chain seq x y z
N MET A 1 22.82 9.50 -4.37
CA MET A 1 22.94 9.13 -2.95
C MET A 1 21.69 9.66 -2.26
N CYS A 2 20.59 8.89 -2.27
CA CYS A 2 19.40 9.25 -1.52
C CYS A 2 19.63 8.79 -0.08
N SER A 3 19.62 9.72 0.86
CA SER A 3 20.20 9.53 2.17
C SER A 3 19.23 8.78 3.09
N CYS A 4 19.72 7.69 3.72
CA CYS A 4 19.08 7.03 4.87
C CYS A 4 18.70 8.01 6.00
N MET A 5 19.25 9.22 5.98
CA MET A 5 19.01 10.27 6.97
C MET A 5 17.57 10.86 6.92
N GLU A 6 16.85 10.76 5.79
CA GLU A 6 15.46 11.24 5.71
C GLU A 6 14.48 10.25 6.36
N TYR A 7 14.74 8.95 6.25
CA TYR A 7 13.91 7.92 6.84
C TYR A 7 13.98 7.91 8.39
N ASP A 8 15.16 8.11 8.97
CA ASP A 8 15.35 8.16 10.43
C ASP A 8 14.64 9.34 11.09
N LYS A 9 14.49 10.47 10.39
CA LYS A 9 13.71 11.63 10.88
C LYS A 9 12.20 11.39 10.90
N MET A 10 11.70 10.41 10.15
CA MET A 10 10.28 10.08 10.04
C MET A 10 9.81 9.08 11.12
N LYS A 11 10.72 8.57 11.94
CA LYS A 11 10.40 7.68 13.08
C LYS A 11 9.83 8.42 14.31
N GLU A 12 9.99 9.75 14.39
CA GLU A 12 9.36 10.55 15.45
C GLU A 12 7.86 10.63 15.20
N GLU A 13 7.07 10.38 16.23
CA GLU A 13 5.62 10.27 16.26
C GLU A 13 4.92 11.30 15.36
N VAL A 14 4.47 10.85 14.18
CA VAL A 14 3.66 11.67 13.31
C VAL A 14 2.21 11.55 13.78
N ASN A 15 1.81 12.47 14.61
CA ASN A 15 0.40 12.77 14.84
C ASN A 15 -0.13 13.49 13.59
N VAL A 16 -0.30 12.73 12.49
CA VAL A 16 -0.89 13.26 11.26
C VAL A 16 -2.38 13.41 11.51
N PRO A 17 -2.95 14.62 11.38
CA PRO A 17 -4.40 14.74 11.36
C PRO A 17 -4.90 13.83 10.23
N LEU A 18 -5.89 13.00 10.55
CA LEU A 18 -6.62 12.24 9.54
C LEU A 18 -7.08 13.24 8.49
N LEU A 19 -6.49 13.22 7.30
CA LEU A 19 -7.02 13.90 6.15
C LEU A 19 -8.47 13.46 6.04
N GLU A 20 -9.39 14.42 6.13
CA GLU A 20 -10.81 14.15 6.12
C GLU A 20 -11.12 13.27 4.91
N LYS A 21 -11.86 12.18 5.14
CA LYS A 21 -12.22 11.18 4.12
C LYS A 21 -12.90 11.81 2.89
N ASP A 22 -13.44 13.01 3.07
CA ASP A 22 -14.24 13.72 2.08
C ASP A 22 -13.44 14.17 0.86
N THR A 23 -12.15 14.55 1.01
CA THR A 23 -11.34 15.07 -0.10
C THR A 23 -10.97 14.00 -1.15
N CYS A 24 -10.81 12.74 -0.74
CA CYS A 24 -10.54 11.64 -1.68
C CYS A 24 -11.81 11.20 -2.42
N ILE A 25 -12.98 11.40 -1.79
CA ILE A 25 -14.28 10.96 -2.28
C ILE A 25 -14.82 11.93 -3.34
N GLU A 26 -14.62 13.23 -3.16
CA GLU A 26 -15.05 14.27 -4.12
C GLU A 26 -14.44 14.05 -5.53
N ASN A 27 -13.22 13.52 -5.60
CA ASN A 27 -12.57 13.24 -6.87
C ASN A 27 -13.21 12.04 -7.61
N ILE A 28 -13.74 11.04 -6.89
CA ILE A 28 -14.41 9.88 -7.51
C ILE A 28 -15.82 10.24 -7.99
N GLU A 29 -16.53 11.17 -7.33
CA GLU A 29 -17.90 11.60 -7.70
C GLU A 29 -17.95 12.43 -9.01
N GLN A 30 -16.84 13.03 -9.46
CA GLN A 30 -16.79 13.92 -10.64
C GLN A 30 -16.29 13.23 -11.92
N THR A 31 -16.13 11.90 -11.92
CA THR A 31 -15.36 11.18 -12.96
C THR A 31 -16.15 10.58 -14.12
N GLU A 32 -17.37 11.01 -14.42
CA GLU A 32 -17.97 10.62 -15.70
C GLU A 32 -17.14 11.19 -16.87
N GLY A 33 -16.26 10.33 -17.43
CA GLY A 33 -15.41 10.66 -18.59
C GLY A 33 -14.01 11.21 -18.28
N TYR A 34 -13.54 11.19 -17.01
CA TYR A 34 -12.18 11.58 -16.65
C TYR A 34 -11.28 10.36 -16.43
N GLU A 35 -10.14 10.34 -17.10
CA GLU A 35 -9.12 9.29 -16.97
C GLU A 35 -8.29 9.53 -15.68
N MET A 36 -8.59 8.76 -14.63
CA MET A 36 -7.88 8.84 -13.35
C MET A 36 -6.57 8.05 -13.38
N LYS A 37 -5.62 8.44 -12.51
CA LYS A 37 -4.35 7.74 -12.30
C LYS A 37 -4.37 6.99 -10.98
N TYR A 38 -4.14 5.70 -11.02
CA TYR A 38 -4.10 4.86 -9.83
C TYR A 38 -2.73 4.20 -9.66
N ALA A 39 -2.15 4.28 -8.46
CA ALA A 39 -1.05 3.39 -8.08
C ALA A 39 -1.60 2.21 -7.29
N VAL A 40 -1.29 0.98 -7.69
CA VAL A 40 -1.96 -0.22 -7.17
C VAL A 40 -0.96 -1.28 -6.76
N SER A 41 -1.20 -1.96 -5.64
CA SER A 41 -0.42 -3.14 -5.26
C SER A 41 -0.47 -4.19 -6.37
N SER A 42 0.67 -4.56 -6.94
CA SER A 42 0.78 -5.48 -8.11
C SER A 42 0.05 -6.81 -7.89
N CYS A 43 0.04 -7.33 -6.66
CA CYS A 43 -0.65 -8.58 -6.35
C CYS A 43 -2.17 -8.50 -6.51
N LEU A 44 -2.79 -7.33 -6.36
CA LEU A 44 -4.21 -7.10 -6.59
C LEU A 44 -4.59 -7.19 -8.07
N LEU A 45 -3.63 -6.96 -8.96
CA LEU A 45 -3.77 -7.02 -10.41
C LEU A 45 -3.36 -8.38 -10.99
N GLY A 46 -3.15 -9.40 -10.16
CA GLY A 46 -2.84 -10.76 -10.59
C GLY A 46 -1.35 -11.05 -10.78
N VAL A 47 -0.46 -10.11 -10.46
CA VAL A 47 0.99 -10.38 -10.49
C VAL A 47 1.37 -11.30 -9.33
N ASN A 48 2.06 -12.39 -9.65
CA ASN A 48 2.53 -13.37 -8.67
C ASN A 48 3.74 -12.86 -7.89
N CYS A 49 3.53 -11.88 -7.01
CA CYS A 49 4.58 -11.22 -6.24
C CYS A 49 4.43 -11.35 -4.72
N LYS A 50 3.44 -12.11 -4.24
CA LYS A 50 3.27 -12.39 -2.81
C LYS A 50 4.41 -13.26 -2.27
N TYR A 51 4.54 -13.26 -0.94
CA TYR A 51 5.54 -14.08 -0.24
C TYR A 51 5.46 -15.57 -0.63
N ASN A 52 4.27 -16.11 -0.87
CA ASN A 52 4.05 -17.51 -1.22
C ASN A 52 4.11 -17.79 -2.74
N GLY A 53 4.51 -16.83 -3.56
CA GLY A 53 4.57 -16.97 -5.03
C GLY A 53 3.21 -16.83 -5.74
N GLY A 54 2.15 -16.50 -5.02
CA GLY A 54 0.81 -16.25 -5.58
C GLY A 54 0.50 -14.75 -5.74
N ASN A 55 -0.78 -14.46 -5.93
CA ASN A 55 -1.34 -13.11 -6.01
C ASN A 55 -2.62 -12.99 -5.17
N ASN A 56 -3.21 -11.81 -5.16
CA ASN A 56 -4.49 -11.49 -4.54
C ASN A 56 -5.41 -10.80 -5.57
N ALA A 57 -5.43 -11.29 -6.82
CA ALA A 57 -6.20 -10.68 -7.89
C ALA A 57 -7.63 -10.37 -7.45
N SER A 58 -8.04 -9.12 -7.67
CA SER A 58 -9.41 -8.66 -7.46
C SER A 58 -10.05 -8.41 -8.83
N PRO A 59 -10.90 -9.32 -9.33
CA PRO A 59 -11.53 -9.15 -10.65
C PRO A 59 -12.35 -7.87 -10.77
N GLU A 60 -13.04 -7.47 -9.69
CA GLU A 60 -13.82 -6.23 -9.67
C GLU A 60 -12.92 -5.00 -9.82
N LEU A 61 -11.79 -4.95 -9.10
CA LEU A 61 -10.82 -3.87 -9.21
C LEU A 61 -10.16 -3.84 -10.60
N ILE A 62 -9.75 -4.98 -11.12
CA ILE A 62 -9.14 -5.10 -12.45
C ILE A 62 -10.10 -4.59 -13.54
N GLU A 63 -11.38 -4.95 -13.45
CA GLU A 63 -12.40 -4.50 -14.40
C GLU A 63 -12.58 -2.98 -14.34
N TYR A 64 -12.69 -2.42 -13.13
CA TYR A 64 -12.83 -0.98 -12.94
C TYR A 64 -11.65 -0.20 -13.53
N LEU A 65 -10.43 -0.70 -13.35
CA LEU A 65 -9.21 0.00 -13.74
C LEU A 65 -8.91 -0.02 -15.25
N LYS A 66 -9.68 -0.73 -16.07
CA LYS A 66 -9.42 -0.84 -17.52
C LYS A 66 -9.42 0.50 -18.27
N GLU A 67 -10.23 1.44 -17.82
CA GLU A 67 -10.41 2.75 -18.44
C GLU A 67 -9.53 3.84 -17.78
N HIS A 68 -8.51 3.42 -17.00
CA HIS A 68 -7.70 4.33 -16.21
C HIS A 68 -6.19 4.07 -16.35
N GLU A 69 -5.37 5.09 -16.09
CA GLU A 69 -3.92 4.90 -16.01
C GLU A 69 -3.52 4.18 -14.70
N VAL A 70 -2.69 3.13 -14.80
CA VAL A 70 -2.33 2.31 -13.65
C VAL A 70 -0.83 2.12 -13.52
N LEU A 71 -0.27 2.57 -12.38
CA LEU A 71 1.07 2.21 -11.92
C LEU A 71 0.98 1.00 -10.99
N GLN A 72 1.68 -0.09 -11.33
CA GLN A 72 1.77 -1.28 -10.48
C GLN A 72 3.00 -1.21 -9.57
N VAL A 73 2.84 -1.40 -8.27
CA VAL A 73 3.94 -1.40 -7.31
C VAL A 73 3.91 -2.62 -6.39
N CYS A 74 5.07 -3.19 -6.13
CA CYS A 74 5.26 -4.17 -5.06
C CYS A 74 6.52 -3.79 -4.25
N PRO A 75 6.38 -3.13 -3.09
CA PRO A 75 7.52 -2.67 -2.31
C PRO A 75 8.47 -3.81 -1.93
N GLU A 76 7.95 -4.98 -1.60
CA GLU A 76 8.77 -6.12 -1.20
C GLU A 76 9.69 -6.59 -2.34
N VAL A 77 9.19 -6.66 -3.57
CA VAL A 77 9.99 -7.00 -4.76
C VAL A 77 10.96 -5.86 -5.11
N LEU A 78 10.52 -4.61 -5.08
CA LEU A 78 11.37 -3.44 -5.28
C LEU A 78 12.51 -3.38 -4.26
N GLY A 79 12.25 -3.81 -3.03
CA GLY A 79 13.25 -3.94 -1.97
C GLY A 79 14.26 -5.05 -2.18
N GLY A 80 14.08 -5.90 -3.21
CA GLY A 80 14.98 -7.00 -3.56
C GLY A 80 14.67 -8.31 -2.83
N LEU A 81 13.49 -8.44 -2.23
CA LEU A 81 13.05 -9.72 -1.67
C LEU A 81 12.64 -10.68 -2.79
N PRO A 82 13.01 -11.97 -2.70
CA PRO A 82 12.67 -12.96 -3.72
C PRO A 82 11.18 -13.33 -3.72
N VAL A 83 10.76 -14.02 -4.77
CA VAL A 83 9.43 -14.64 -4.84
C VAL A 83 9.63 -16.11 -5.22
N PRO A 84 9.20 -17.07 -4.39
CA PRO A 84 8.64 -16.91 -3.04
C PRO A 84 9.67 -16.47 -1.99
N ARG A 85 9.20 -16.09 -0.80
CA ARG A 85 10.02 -15.69 0.36
C ARG A 85 9.34 -16.08 1.67
N ALA A 86 10.08 -16.06 2.77
CA ALA A 86 9.52 -16.25 4.10
C ALA A 86 8.49 -15.14 4.41
N CYS A 87 7.40 -15.50 5.08
CA CYS A 87 6.41 -14.51 5.53
C CYS A 87 7.07 -13.57 6.54
N ALA A 88 6.74 -12.29 6.47
CA ALA A 88 7.27 -11.28 7.37
C ALA A 88 6.16 -10.46 8.01
N GLU A 89 6.37 -10.05 9.24
CA GLU A 89 5.46 -9.20 10.01
C GLU A 89 6.23 -8.06 10.68
N LEU A 90 5.52 -6.95 10.94
CA LEU A 90 6.07 -5.81 11.66
C LEU A 90 6.05 -6.09 13.17
N SER A 91 7.21 -6.12 13.80
CA SER A 91 7.40 -6.33 15.23
C SER A 91 8.08 -5.10 15.85
N GLY A 92 7.29 -4.20 16.42
CA GLY A 92 7.79 -2.88 16.85
C GLY A 92 8.24 -2.06 15.64
N ASP A 93 9.51 -1.65 15.63
CA ASP A 93 10.11 -0.91 14.51
C ASP A 93 10.80 -1.80 13.48
N ASN A 94 10.93 -3.11 13.75
CA ASN A 94 11.62 -4.05 12.88
C ASN A 94 10.61 -4.93 12.13
N ILE A 95 11.02 -5.39 10.95
CA ILE A 95 10.28 -6.41 10.21
C ILE A 95 11.07 -7.72 10.28
N MET A 96 10.47 -8.69 10.93
CA MET A 96 11.04 -10.02 11.08
C MET A 96 10.34 -11.00 10.14
N ASN A 97 11.08 -11.97 9.61
CA ASN A 97 10.47 -13.06 8.86
C ASN A 97 10.30 -14.32 9.73
N THR A 98 9.58 -15.32 9.20
CA THR A 98 9.35 -16.60 9.90
C THR A 98 10.60 -17.44 10.09
N GLU A 99 11.73 -17.10 9.47
CA GLU A 99 13.04 -17.73 9.63
C GLU A 99 13.88 -17.02 10.71
N GLY A 100 13.32 -15.97 11.33
CA GLY A 100 13.98 -15.19 12.37
C GLY A 100 14.97 -14.16 11.86
N GLU A 101 14.94 -13.86 10.57
CA GLU A 101 15.81 -12.84 9.98
C GLU A 101 15.18 -11.45 10.04
N ASP A 102 15.98 -10.43 10.31
CA ASP A 102 15.60 -9.03 10.18
C ASP A 102 15.67 -8.59 8.72
N VAL A 103 14.53 -8.29 8.13
CA VAL A 103 14.38 -7.86 6.74
C VAL A 103 13.96 -6.40 6.61
N THR A 104 14.07 -5.64 7.70
CA THR A 104 13.66 -4.23 7.79
C THR A 104 14.28 -3.40 6.66
N ALA A 105 15.59 -3.52 6.43
CA ALA A 105 16.29 -2.75 5.41
C ALA A 105 15.75 -2.98 3.98
N GLN A 106 15.32 -4.21 3.66
CA GLN A 106 14.72 -4.53 2.36
C GLN A 106 13.34 -3.87 2.25
N PHE A 107 12.53 -3.92 3.30
CA PHE A 107 11.21 -3.28 3.31
C PHE A 107 11.31 -1.76 3.23
N GLU A 108 12.22 -1.14 3.98
CA GLU A 108 12.46 0.30 3.93
C GLU A 108 12.92 0.75 2.54
N ARG A 109 13.91 0.06 1.96
CA ARG A 109 14.37 0.33 0.60
C ARG A 109 13.25 0.19 -0.41
N GLY A 110 12.44 -0.87 -0.30
CA GLY A 110 11.33 -1.12 -1.22
C GLY A 110 10.23 -0.08 -1.11
N ALA A 111 9.89 0.35 0.10
CA ALA A 111 8.92 1.41 0.32
C ALA A 111 9.41 2.75 -0.24
N ALA A 112 10.70 3.09 -0.05
CA ALA A 112 11.29 4.31 -0.61
C ALA A 112 11.28 4.30 -2.16
N LEU A 113 11.61 3.16 -2.80
CA LEU A 113 11.57 3.02 -4.25
C LEU A 113 10.13 3.09 -4.79
N ALA A 114 9.16 2.45 -4.11
CA ALA A 114 7.76 2.53 -4.48
C ALA A 114 7.24 3.98 -4.36
N LEU A 115 7.57 4.68 -3.27
CA LEU A 115 7.20 6.08 -3.09
C LEU A 115 7.78 6.97 -4.19
N ALA A 116 9.04 6.76 -4.60
CA ALA A 116 9.66 7.51 -5.68
C ALA A 116 8.89 7.33 -7.02
N GLN A 117 8.49 6.10 -7.36
CA GLN A 117 7.67 5.81 -8.53
C GLN A 117 6.29 6.47 -8.44
N ILE A 118 5.66 6.41 -7.26
CA ILE A 118 4.34 7.02 -7.00
C ILE A 118 4.41 8.55 -7.15
N ARG A 119 5.46 9.19 -6.61
CA ARG A 119 5.68 10.65 -6.78
C ARG A 119 5.85 11.06 -8.23
N GLU A 120 6.60 10.29 -9.02
CA GLU A 120 6.81 10.55 -10.44
C GLU A 120 5.53 10.37 -11.24
N PHE A 121 4.75 9.33 -10.93
CA PHE A 121 3.49 9.02 -11.60
C PHE A 121 2.36 9.99 -11.25
N GLN A 122 2.37 10.58 -10.04
CA GLN A 122 1.36 11.51 -9.53
C GLN A 122 -0.07 10.91 -9.58
N PRO A 123 -0.33 9.79 -8.89
CA PRO A 123 -1.66 9.18 -8.90
C PRO A 123 -2.67 10.04 -8.14
N ASP A 124 -3.92 10.00 -8.56
CA ASP A 124 -5.06 10.58 -7.84
C ASP A 124 -5.38 9.76 -6.58
N LEU A 125 -5.11 8.44 -6.61
CA LEU A 125 -5.33 7.55 -5.48
C LEU A 125 -4.37 6.35 -5.53
N VAL A 126 -3.91 5.92 -4.35
CA VAL A 126 -3.13 4.70 -4.17
C VAL A 126 -4.01 3.60 -3.57
N ILE A 127 -4.12 2.44 -4.23
CA ILE A 127 -4.96 1.31 -3.79
C ILE A 127 -4.06 0.15 -3.37
N LEU A 128 -4.09 -0.21 -2.10
CA LEU A 128 -3.13 -1.15 -1.53
C LEU A 128 -3.76 -2.42 -0.96
N GLN A 129 -2.94 -3.49 -0.95
CA GLN A 129 -3.26 -4.76 -0.32
C GLN A 129 -3.32 -4.59 1.20
N PRO A 130 -4.43 -4.94 1.89
CA PRO A 130 -4.54 -4.85 3.34
C PRO A 130 -3.62 -5.83 4.08
N ARG A 131 -3.30 -5.51 5.34
CA ARG A 131 -2.60 -6.33 6.34
C ARG A 131 -1.12 -6.64 6.06
N SER A 132 -0.58 -6.24 4.93
CA SER A 132 0.86 -6.42 4.63
C SER A 132 1.72 -5.49 5.49
N PRO A 133 2.92 -5.90 5.92
CA PRO A 133 3.87 -5.01 6.59
C PRO A 133 4.37 -3.87 5.70
N SER A 134 4.20 -3.97 4.38
CA SER A 134 4.45 -2.88 3.42
C SER A 134 3.22 -2.02 3.17
N CYS A 135 2.11 -2.66 2.78
CA CYS A 135 0.93 -2.05 2.15
C CYS A 135 -0.29 -1.96 3.05
N GLY A 136 -0.28 -2.57 4.24
CA GLY A 136 -1.43 -2.58 5.14
C GLY A 136 -1.77 -1.17 5.65
N LYS A 137 -3.06 -0.81 5.60
CA LYS A 137 -3.60 0.45 6.12
C LYS A 137 -4.56 0.18 7.27
N GLY A 138 -4.36 0.86 8.38
CA GLY A 138 -5.21 0.81 9.58
C GLY A 138 -5.05 -0.45 10.42
N ILE A 139 -4.85 -1.61 9.79
CA ILE A 139 -4.73 -2.90 10.48
C ILE A 139 -3.62 -3.73 9.83
N ILE A 140 -2.74 -4.27 10.67
CA ILE A 140 -1.61 -5.14 10.28
C ILE A 140 -1.51 -6.33 11.25
N TYR A 141 -0.66 -7.30 10.94
CA TYR A 141 -0.31 -8.36 11.88
C TYR A 141 0.63 -7.85 12.98
N ASP A 142 0.53 -8.43 14.18
CA ASP A 142 1.19 -7.96 15.40
C ASP A 142 2.68 -8.31 15.54
N GLY A 143 3.25 -9.02 14.57
CA GLY A 143 4.65 -9.47 14.59
C GLY A 143 4.88 -10.79 15.31
N GLY A 144 3.82 -11.44 15.78
CA GLY A 144 3.90 -12.70 16.54
C GLY A 144 3.71 -13.96 15.70
N PHE A 145 3.40 -13.85 14.42
CA PHE A 145 3.15 -14.97 13.49
C PHE A 145 2.02 -15.93 13.91
N HIS A 146 1.06 -15.43 14.67
CA HIS A 146 -0.09 -16.22 15.15
C HIS A 146 -1.44 -15.66 14.69
N ASN A 147 -1.44 -14.91 13.60
CA ASN A 147 -2.62 -14.34 12.95
C ASN A 147 -3.41 -13.33 13.81
N GLN A 148 -2.77 -12.70 14.77
CA GLN A 148 -3.37 -11.61 15.51
C GLN A 148 -3.22 -10.30 14.74
N LEU A 149 -4.31 -9.50 14.70
CA LEU A 149 -4.35 -8.20 14.05
C LEU A 149 -4.32 -7.09 15.09
N VAL A 150 -3.59 -6.02 14.79
CA VAL A 150 -3.47 -4.81 15.60
C VAL A 150 -3.65 -3.57 14.73
N GLU A 151 -4.00 -2.45 15.36
CA GLU A 151 -3.98 -1.16 14.68
C GLU A 151 -2.56 -0.81 14.25
N GLY A 152 -2.42 -0.36 13.02
CA GLY A 152 -1.12 0.02 12.46
C GLY A 152 -1.13 0.15 10.95
N ASN A 153 -0.02 0.68 10.44
CA ASN A 153 0.21 0.87 9.03
C ASN A 153 1.52 0.24 8.59
N GLY A 154 1.51 -0.36 7.41
CA GLY A 154 2.72 -0.81 6.73
C GLY A 154 3.65 0.35 6.35
N ILE A 155 4.93 0.05 6.08
CA ILE A 155 5.95 1.09 5.87
C ILE A 155 5.60 2.03 4.71
N LEU A 156 5.15 1.52 3.56
CA LEU A 156 4.75 2.37 2.43
C LEU A 156 3.56 3.27 2.80
N VAL A 157 2.57 2.74 3.52
CA VAL A 157 1.40 3.53 3.94
C VAL A 157 1.82 4.68 4.86
N ARG A 158 2.74 4.44 5.80
CA ARG A 158 3.29 5.51 6.67
C ARG A 158 3.89 6.64 5.84
N LEU A 159 4.69 6.29 4.81
CA LEU A 159 5.30 7.27 3.91
C LEU A 159 4.27 8.06 3.09
N LEU A 160 3.26 7.37 2.53
CA LEU A 160 2.18 8.00 1.76
C LEU A 160 1.37 8.99 2.61
N LEU A 161 0.98 8.58 3.81
CA LEU A 161 0.24 9.43 4.75
C LEU A 161 1.07 10.64 5.18
N HIS A 162 2.36 10.48 5.42
CA HIS A 162 3.27 11.59 5.75
C HIS A 162 3.32 12.64 4.64
N GLU A 163 3.20 12.24 3.38
CA GLU A 163 3.19 13.14 2.22
C GLU A 163 1.80 13.64 1.82
N GLY A 164 0.77 13.23 2.54
CA GLY A 164 -0.61 13.60 2.20
C GLY A 164 -1.10 12.95 0.91
N ILE A 165 -0.47 11.85 0.45
CA ILE A 165 -0.90 11.12 -0.73
C ILE A 165 -2.12 10.25 -0.37
N PRO A 166 -3.26 10.39 -1.08
CA PRO A 166 -4.46 9.62 -0.80
C PRO A 166 -4.24 8.12 -0.94
N VAL A 167 -4.65 7.34 0.06
CA VAL A 167 -4.49 5.88 0.05
C VAL A 167 -5.73 5.17 0.59
N MET A 168 -6.16 4.13 -0.10
CA MET A 168 -7.23 3.22 0.31
C MET A 168 -6.76 1.78 0.25
N THR A 169 -7.38 0.92 1.06
CA THR A 169 -7.31 -0.53 0.82
C THR A 169 -8.21 -0.90 -0.36
N CYS A 170 -7.94 -2.04 -0.99
CA CYS A 170 -8.82 -2.56 -2.06
C CYS A 170 -10.27 -2.69 -1.60
N GLY A 171 -10.52 -3.13 -0.35
CA GLY A 171 -11.87 -3.25 0.20
C GLY A 171 -12.57 -1.89 0.34
N GLU A 172 -11.89 -0.90 0.97
CA GLU A 172 -12.44 0.46 1.11
C GLU A 172 -12.80 1.07 -0.25
N PHE A 173 -11.92 0.89 -1.24
CA PHE A 173 -12.14 1.40 -2.60
C PHE A 173 -13.38 0.78 -3.26
N LEU A 174 -13.51 -0.56 -3.23
CA LEU A 174 -14.63 -1.25 -3.86
C LEU A 174 -15.98 -0.96 -3.16
N GLU A 175 -15.98 -0.77 -1.85
CA GLU A 175 -17.17 -0.33 -1.10
C GLU A 175 -17.59 1.07 -1.56
N GLU A 176 -16.63 1.98 -1.76
CA GLU A 176 -16.91 3.34 -2.20
C GLU A 176 -17.46 3.36 -3.64
N VAL A 177 -16.86 2.62 -4.57
CA VAL A 177 -17.38 2.49 -5.94
C VAL A 177 -18.81 1.97 -5.96
N LYS A 178 -19.13 0.95 -5.13
CA LYS A 178 -20.51 0.43 -5.00
C LYS A 178 -21.47 1.48 -4.44
N ARG A 179 -21.03 2.26 -3.44
CA ARG A 179 -21.85 3.34 -2.86
C ARG A 179 -22.21 4.41 -3.89
N LEU A 180 -21.26 4.79 -4.74
CA LEU A 180 -21.48 5.77 -5.80
C LEU A 180 -22.41 5.25 -6.89
N SER A 181 -22.21 4.01 -7.33
CA SER A 181 -23.07 3.37 -8.36
C SER A 181 -24.53 3.19 -7.93
N THR A 182 -24.84 3.24 -6.62
CA THR A 182 -26.24 3.11 -6.11
C THR A 182 -26.96 4.44 -5.93
N LYS A 183 -26.25 5.57 -6.06
CA LYS A 183 -26.83 6.92 -5.91
C LYS A 183 -27.28 7.55 -7.24
N GLY A 184 -26.87 7.00 -8.38
CA GLY A 184 -27.25 7.43 -9.73
C GLY A 184 -28.38 6.57 -10.29
#